data_23ae5a2051438d668c7d10cd1891455f
#
_entry.id   23ae5a2051438d668c7d10cd1891455f
#
_cell.length_a   1.000
_cell.length_b   1.000
_cell.length_c   1.000
_cell.angle_alpha   90.00
_cell.angle_beta   90.00
_cell.angle_gamma   90.00
#
_symmetry.space_group_name_H-M   'P 1'
#
loop_
_entity.id
_entity.type
_entity.pdbx_description
1 polymer ?
#
loop_
_entity_poly.entity_id
_entity_poly.type
_entity_poly.pdbx_seq_one_letter_code
_entity_poly.pdbx_strand_id
1 'polypeptide(L)'
;EAIWSWARPQPLTALQIALAEEGTLPVIVTWRPDADAAWQTLTRTLIYQLNGQASGTIAMSGQRVQAIRMVPISARLPAVLPKVLGLRDGYQLIFNAQGKGPYILAWGNGAARPASLPLDELIPESLRQSHDIEALPEAAPVAPVTLGGEARLGATSEEAQRSRWQTLLVWTILITGVL
;
A
#
# COMPACT_ATOMS: atom_id res chain seq x y z
N GLU A 1 -16.46 13.16 13.97
CA GLU A 1 -15.52 12.18 13.43
C GLU A 1 -14.65 12.77 12.33
N ALA A 2 -13.47 12.21 12.09
CA ALA A 2 -12.62 12.56 10.96
C ALA A 2 -12.16 11.28 10.24
N ILE A 3 -11.96 11.39 8.93
CA ILE A 3 -11.59 10.27 8.06
C ILE A 3 -10.36 10.69 7.24
N TRP A 4 -9.37 9.81 7.22
CA TRP A 4 -8.18 9.89 6.36
C TRP A 4 -8.22 8.73 5.40
N SER A 5 -7.92 8.97 4.13
CA SER A 5 -7.93 7.93 3.11
C SER A 5 -6.71 8.02 2.20
N TRP A 6 -6.31 6.88 1.70
CA TRP A 6 -5.29 6.75 0.65
C TRP A 6 -5.97 6.49 -0.69
N ALA A 7 -5.38 6.97 -1.77
CA ALA A 7 -5.90 6.72 -3.12
C ALA A 7 -6.04 5.22 -3.44
N ARG A 8 -5.24 4.39 -2.78
CA ARG A 8 -5.28 2.92 -2.89
C ARG A 8 -5.05 2.28 -1.53
N PRO A 9 -5.62 1.07 -1.29
CA PRO A 9 -5.35 0.32 -0.08
C PRO A 9 -3.85 0.06 0.11
N GLN A 10 -3.33 0.37 1.30
CA GLN A 10 -1.93 0.18 1.68
C GLN A 10 -1.81 -0.93 2.73
N PRO A 11 -0.80 -1.82 2.65
CA PRO A 11 -0.54 -2.80 3.71
C PRO A 11 0.14 -2.08 4.88
N LEU A 12 -0.64 -1.71 5.90
CA LEU A 12 -0.13 -0.96 7.05
C LEU A 12 0.29 -1.89 8.18
N THR A 13 1.50 -1.67 8.70
CA THR A 13 2.03 -2.37 9.87
C THR A 13 1.83 -1.57 11.16
N ALA A 14 1.67 -0.25 11.04
CA ALA A 14 1.32 0.61 12.18
C ALA A 14 0.69 1.93 11.71
N LEU A 15 0.06 2.62 12.67
CA LEU A 15 -0.40 4.00 12.53
C LEU A 15 0.33 4.87 13.53
N GLN A 16 0.77 6.02 13.10
CA GLN A 16 1.23 7.08 13.98
C GLN A 16 0.24 8.24 13.91
N ILE A 17 -0.29 8.65 15.05
CA ILE A 17 -1.26 9.74 15.16
C ILE A 17 -0.65 10.81 16.07
N ALA A 18 -0.50 12.01 15.54
CA ALA A 18 0.09 13.13 16.25
C ALA A 18 -0.91 14.28 16.36
N LEU A 19 -1.10 14.81 17.57
CA LEU A 19 -1.83 16.05 17.78
C LEU A 19 -0.99 17.24 17.32
N ALA A 20 -1.65 18.27 16.81
CA ALA A 20 -0.97 19.51 16.41
C ALA A 20 -0.60 20.38 17.61
N GLU A 21 -1.34 20.25 18.69
CA GLU A 21 -1.20 21.04 19.92
C GLU A 21 -1.14 20.11 21.13
N GLU A 22 -0.63 20.64 22.24
CA GLU A 22 -0.62 19.90 23.50
C GLU A 22 -2.04 19.59 23.97
N GLY A 23 -2.25 18.36 24.42
CA GLY A 23 -3.54 17.90 24.89
C GLY A 23 -3.70 16.39 24.85
N THR A 24 -4.92 15.96 25.17
CA THR A 24 -5.32 14.56 25.17
C THR A 24 -6.63 14.38 24.41
N LEU A 25 -6.72 13.31 23.66
CA LEU A 25 -7.90 12.99 22.84
C LEU A 25 -8.23 11.50 22.95
N PRO A 26 -9.21 11.11 23.77
CA PRO A 26 -9.70 9.74 23.83
C PRO A 26 -10.53 9.44 22.57
N VAL A 27 -10.15 8.37 21.84
CA VAL A 27 -10.74 8.04 20.54
C VAL A 27 -10.98 6.55 20.37
N ILE A 28 -11.93 6.25 19.49
CA ILE A 28 -12.03 4.96 18.82
C ILE A 28 -11.47 5.13 17.41
N VAL A 29 -10.49 4.31 17.07
CA VAL A 29 -9.90 4.24 15.74
C VAL A 29 -10.49 3.05 15.02
N THR A 30 -11.04 3.28 13.84
CA THR A 30 -11.60 2.26 12.97
C THR A 30 -10.95 2.33 11.60
N TRP A 31 -10.96 1.24 10.86
CA TRP A 31 -10.36 1.16 9.53
C TRP A 31 -11.26 0.37 8.57
N ARG A 32 -11.02 0.52 7.27
CA ARG A 32 -11.64 -0.30 6.24
C ARG A 32 -10.68 -0.57 5.09
N PRO A 33 -10.78 -1.75 4.43
CA PRO A 33 -9.87 -2.14 3.34
C PRO A 33 -10.18 -1.45 2.01
N ASP A 34 -11.42 -1.04 1.79
CA ASP A 34 -11.89 -0.36 0.58
C ASP A 34 -13.06 0.58 0.89
N ALA A 35 -13.55 1.28 -0.12
CA ALA A 35 -14.60 2.30 0.04
C ALA A 35 -15.96 1.71 0.43
N ASP A 36 -16.24 0.48 0.04
CA ASP A 36 -17.55 -0.16 0.20
C ASP A 36 -17.59 -1.07 1.44
N ALA A 37 -16.43 -1.39 2.01
CA ALA A 37 -16.33 -2.25 3.18
C ALA A 37 -16.84 -1.57 4.46
N ALA A 38 -17.39 -2.38 5.35
CA ALA A 38 -17.80 -1.96 6.68
C ALA A 38 -16.58 -1.53 7.53
N TRP A 39 -16.77 -0.54 8.38
CA TRP A 39 -15.77 -0.09 9.34
C TRP A 39 -15.49 -1.16 10.39
N GLN A 40 -14.23 -1.49 10.58
CA GLN A 40 -13.75 -2.42 11.59
C GLN A 40 -13.04 -1.64 12.71
N THR A 41 -13.31 -1.97 13.96
CA THR A 41 -12.62 -1.34 15.08
C THR A 41 -11.20 -1.85 15.18
N LEU A 42 -10.24 -0.93 15.15
CA LEU A 42 -8.84 -1.23 15.38
C LEU A 42 -8.54 -1.20 16.87
N THR A 43 -8.83 -0.06 17.52
CA THR A 43 -8.55 0.12 18.96
C THR A 43 -9.36 1.28 19.55
N ARG A 44 -9.47 1.25 20.87
CA ARG A 44 -9.91 2.38 21.70
C ARG A 44 -8.69 2.83 22.50
N THR A 45 -8.25 4.07 22.32
CA THR A 45 -7.01 4.56 22.90
C THR A 45 -7.07 6.05 23.22
N LEU A 46 -6.06 6.51 23.95
CA LEU A 46 -5.82 7.91 24.25
C LEU A 46 -4.67 8.41 23.36
N ILE A 47 -4.96 9.36 22.49
CA ILE A 47 -3.93 10.10 21.75
C ILE A 47 -3.54 11.31 22.59
N TYR A 48 -2.26 11.55 22.76
CA TYR A 48 -1.80 12.69 23.55
C TYR A 48 -0.51 13.29 23.01
N GLN A 49 -0.33 14.55 23.34
CA GLN A 49 0.89 15.33 23.18
C GLN A 49 1.04 16.18 24.44
N LEU A 50 1.94 15.83 25.34
CA LEU A 50 2.10 16.47 26.64
C LEU A 50 3.58 16.56 27.01
N ASN A 51 4.05 17.77 27.35
CA ASN A 51 5.43 17.97 27.87
C ASN A 51 6.51 17.34 26.95
N GLY A 52 6.35 17.46 25.64
CA GLY A 52 7.27 16.86 24.67
C GLY A 52 7.12 15.33 24.47
N GLN A 53 6.19 14.70 25.17
CA GLN A 53 5.85 13.28 24.99
C GLN A 53 4.59 13.15 24.13
N ALA A 54 4.60 12.21 23.20
CA ALA A 54 3.47 11.91 22.35
C ALA A 54 3.05 10.43 22.48
N SER A 55 1.79 10.15 22.13
CA SER A 55 1.33 8.77 22.00
C SER A 55 2.17 8.00 21.00
N GLY A 56 2.44 6.73 21.32
CA GLY A 56 3.18 5.84 20.45
C GLY A 56 2.40 5.41 19.20
N THR A 57 2.99 4.54 18.43
CA THR A 57 2.35 3.93 17.27
C THR A 57 1.29 2.90 17.69
N ILE A 58 0.22 2.81 16.91
CA ILE A 58 -0.80 1.77 17.04
C ILE A 58 -0.44 0.66 16.07
N ALA A 59 -0.15 -0.53 16.59
CA ALA A 59 0.23 -1.67 15.75
C ALA A 59 -0.93 -2.13 14.85
N MET A 60 -0.58 -2.54 13.64
CA MET A 60 -1.44 -3.18 12.66
C MET A 60 -0.75 -4.42 12.12
N SER A 61 -1.51 -5.39 11.61
CA SER A 61 -0.99 -6.70 11.19
C SER A 61 -0.68 -6.78 9.69
N GLY A 62 -0.34 -5.68 9.04
CA GLY A 62 -0.07 -5.64 7.60
C GLY A 62 -1.32 -5.75 6.72
N GLN A 63 -2.51 -5.59 7.30
CA GLN A 63 -3.77 -5.62 6.54
C GLN A 63 -3.86 -4.44 5.57
N ARG A 64 -4.51 -4.68 4.44
CA ARG A 64 -4.74 -3.64 3.44
C ARG A 64 -5.78 -2.64 3.94
N VAL A 65 -5.39 -1.39 4.04
CA VAL A 65 -6.21 -0.30 4.57
C VAL A 65 -6.33 0.80 3.53
N GLN A 66 -7.55 1.19 3.21
CA GLN A 66 -7.81 2.34 2.36
C GLN A 66 -8.20 3.58 3.17
N ALA A 67 -8.88 3.41 4.29
CA ALA A 67 -9.28 4.53 5.13
C ALA A 67 -9.21 4.22 6.62
N ILE A 68 -8.89 5.25 7.38
CA ILE A 68 -8.93 5.28 8.85
C ILE A 68 -9.97 6.31 9.25
N ARG A 69 -10.80 5.96 10.22
CA ARG A 69 -11.76 6.88 10.84
C ARG A 69 -11.47 6.99 12.33
N MET A 70 -11.47 8.20 12.81
CA MET A 70 -11.30 8.51 14.22
C MET A 70 -12.59 9.13 14.77
N VAL A 71 -13.11 8.54 15.84
CA VAL A 71 -14.32 9.00 16.54
C VAL A 71 -13.93 9.36 17.97
N PRO A 72 -14.07 10.63 18.38
CA PRO A 72 -13.80 11.03 19.77
C PRO A 72 -14.86 10.43 20.70
N ILE A 73 -14.44 10.02 21.91
CA ILE A 73 -15.32 9.30 22.86
C ILE A 73 -16.11 10.29 23.72
N SER A 74 -15.45 11.30 24.27
CA SER A 74 -16.03 12.22 25.26
C SER A 74 -15.68 13.68 25.01
N ALA A 75 -15.07 13.98 23.88
CA ALA A 75 -14.65 15.30 23.49
C ALA A 75 -15.01 15.58 22.02
N ARG A 76 -14.83 16.81 21.59
CA ARG A 76 -14.86 17.15 20.17
C ARG A 76 -13.46 16.97 19.61
N LEU A 77 -13.35 16.72 18.30
CA LEU A 77 -12.09 16.81 17.61
C LEU A 77 -11.53 18.23 17.73
N PRO A 78 -10.20 18.38 17.85
CA PRO A 78 -9.59 19.69 17.86
C PRO A 78 -9.83 20.42 16.54
N ALA A 79 -9.74 21.76 16.56
CA ALA A 79 -9.93 22.59 15.37
C ALA A 79 -8.91 22.24 14.27
N VAL A 80 -7.66 21.97 14.68
CA VAL A 80 -6.63 21.42 13.80
C VAL A 80 -6.67 19.90 13.96
N LEU A 81 -7.03 19.20 12.90
CA LEU A 81 -7.13 17.74 12.92
C LEU A 81 -5.76 17.10 13.16
N PRO A 82 -5.73 15.97 13.90
CA PRO A 82 -4.50 15.21 14.10
C PRO A 82 -3.89 14.77 12.76
N LYS A 83 -2.57 14.72 12.69
CA LYS A 83 -1.84 14.15 11.57
C LYS A 83 -1.82 12.63 11.72
N VAL A 84 -2.26 11.92 10.69
CA VAL A 84 -2.24 10.46 10.64
C VAL A 84 -1.24 10.00 9.58
N LEU A 85 -0.27 9.19 10.00
CA LEU A 85 0.71 8.54 9.14
C LEU A 85 0.50 7.03 9.20
N GLY A 86 0.32 6.40 8.04
CA GLY A 86 0.37 4.95 7.89
C GLY A 86 1.81 4.50 7.70
N LEU A 87 2.27 3.59 8.54
CA LEU A 87 3.58 2.95 8.43
C LEU A 87 3.40 1.60 7.73
N ARG A 88 4.32 1.26 6.87
CA ARG A 88 4.38 -0.02 6.15
C ARG A 88 5.82 -0.50 6.08
N ASP A 89 6.01 -1.78 5.84
CA ASP A 89 7.33 -2.32 5.57
C ASP A 89 7.92 -1.71 4.29
N GLY A 90 9.20 -1.46 4.31
CA GLY A 90 9.97 -1.08 3.15
C GLY A 90 10.12 -2.28 2.20
N TYR A 91 10.11 -2.02 0.90
CA TYR A 91 10.44 -3.01 -0.11
C TYR A 91 11.78 -2.64 -0.75
N GLN A 92 12.63 -3.64 -0.90
CA GLN A 92 13.85 -3.52 -1.69
C GLN A 92 13.63 -4.22 -3.02
N LEU A 93 14.02 -3.59 -4.11
CA LEU A 93 14.03 -4.18 -5.43
C LEU A 93 15.48 -4.57 -5.77
N ILE A 94 15.71 -5.86 -5.93
CA ILE A 94 17.00 -6.37 -6.37
C ILE A 94 16.87 -6.71 -7.87
N PHE A 95 17.80 -6.25 -8.67
CA PHE A 95 17.80 -6.51 -10.10
C PHE A 95 19.21 -6.78 -10.62
N ASN A 96 19.31 -7.61 -11.65
CA ASN A 96 20.56 -7.85 -12.34
C ASN A 96 20.75 -6.81 -13.45
N ALA A 97 21.70 -5.91 -13.26
CA ALA A 97 22.05 -4.90 -14.23
C ALA A 97 22.95 -5.49 -15.32
N GLN A 98 22.43 -5.63 -16.54
CA GLN A 98 23.21 -6.10 -17.71
C GLN A 98 23.56 -4.92 -18.63
N GLY A 99 24.82 -4.84 -19.03
CA GLY A 99 25.34 -3.78 -19.91
C GLY A 99 25.67 -2.48 -19.16
N LYS A 100 25.91 -1.42 -19.95
CA LYS A 100 26.21 -0.08 -19.39
C LYS A 100 24.93 0.70 -19.18
N GLY A 101 24.79 1.35 -17.99
CA GLY A 101 23.67 2.24 -17.69
C GLY A 101 23.58 3.46 -18.63
N PRO A 102 22.51 4.28 -18.54
CA PRO A 102 21.52 4.27 -17.48
C PRO A 102 20.47 3.18 -17.63
N TYR A 103 19.90 2.73 -16.50
CA TYR A 103 18.81 1.76 -16.46
C TYR A 103 17.47 2.47 -16.22
N ILE A 104 16.38 1.88 -16.72
CA ILE A 104 15.02 2.42 -16.54
C ILE A 104 14.23 1.46 -15.65
N LEU A 105 13.73 1.96 -14.53
CA LEU A 105 12.74 1.27 -13.71
C LEU A 105 11.35 1.80 -14.07
N ALA A 106 10.52 0.94 -14.65
CA ALA A 106 9.13 1.27 -14.97
C ALA A 106 8.18 0.56 -13.99
N TRP A 107 7.16 1.28 -13.51
CA TRP A 107 6.15 0.73 -12.59
C TRP A 107 4.78 1.31 -12.88
N GLY A 108 3.74 0.73 -12.25
CA GLY A 108 2.38 1.24 -12.37
C GLY A 108 1.63 0.82 -13.63
N ASN A 109 2.02 -0.29 -14.27
CA ASN A 109 1.27 -0.88 -15.36
C ASN A 109 0.50 -2.13 -14.85
N GLY A 110 -0.84 -2.03 -14.75
CA GLY A 110 -1.70 -3.14 -14.33
C GLY A 110 -1.68 -4.34 -15.27
N ALA A 111 -1.27 -4.16 -16.54
CA ALA A 111 -1.11 -5.23 -17.53
C ALA A 111 0.29 -5.86 -17.55
N ALA A 112 1.22 -5.37 -16.72
CA ALA A 112 2.57 -5.94 -16.67
C ALA A 112 2.52 -7.37 -16.13
N ARG A 113 3.25 -8.27 -16.77
CA ARG A 113 3.42 -9.63 -16.27
C ARG A 113 4.46 -9.62 -15.15
N PRO A 114 4.25 -10.40 -14.07
CA PRO A 114 5.29 -10.62 -13.09
C PRO A 114 6.53 -11.22 -13.75
N ALA A 115 7.68 -10.59 -13.53
CA ALA A 115 8.98 -11.06 -14.04
C ALA A 115 9.97 -11.19 -12.88
N SER A 116 9.47 -11.65 -11.71
CA SER A 116 10.31 -11.91 -10.56
C SER A 116 11.02 -13.24 -10.68
N LEU A 117 12.30 -13.24 -10.36
CA LEU A 117 13.11 -14.45 -10.18
C LEU A 117 13.32 -14.69 -8.67
N PRO A 118 13.47 -15.94 -8.24
CA PRO A 118 13.93 -16.26 -6.89
C PRO A 118 15.29 -15.62 -6.59
N LEU A 119 15.54 -15.24 -5.34
CA LEU A 119 16.79 -14.59 -4.95
C LEU A 119 18.03 -15.48 -5.18
N ASP A 120 17.86 -16.79 -5.13
CA ASP A 120 18.91 -17.78 -5.41
C ASP A 120 19.34 -17.83 -6.88
N GLU A 121 18.50 -17.38 -7.79
CA GLU A 121 18.85 -17.20 -9.20
C GLU A 121 19.50 -15.83 -9.49
N LEU A 122 19.28 -14.83 -8.62
CA LEU A 122 19.80 -13.48 -8.80
C LEU A 122 21.08 -13.22 -8.02
N ILE A 123 21.24 -13.81 -6.84
CA ILE A 123 22.34 -13.54 -5.92
C ILE A 123 23.15 -14.82 -5.67
N PRO A 124 24.46 -14.80 -5.88
CA PRO A 124 25.33 -15.92 -5.53
C PRO A 124 25.18 -16.36 -4.09
N GLU A 125 25.27 -17.67 -3.85
CA GLU A 125 25.11 -18.27 -2.51
C GLU A 125 26.07 -17.68 -1.48
N SER A 126 27.30 -17.37 -1.88
CA SER A 126 28.31 -16.75 -1.02
C SER A 126 27.86 -15.39 -0.44
N LEU A 127 27.14 -14.59 -1.21
CA LEU A 127 26.61 -13.30 -0.75
C LEU A 127 25.36 -13.47 0.10
N ARG A 128 24.55 -14.51 -0.16
CA ARG A 128 23.36 -14.82 0.63
C ARG A 128 23.71 -15.35 2.03
N GLN A 129 24.75 -16.17 2.11
CA GLN A 129 25.20 -16.76 3.40
C GLN A 129 25.83 -15.74 4.33
N SER A 130 26.50 -14.71 3.78
CA SER A 130 27.06 -13.62 4.59
C SER A 130 26.04 -12.60 5.07
N HIS A 131 24.76 -12.71 4.70
CA HIS A 131 23.70 -11.74 4.97
C HIS A 131 23.99 -10.32 4.40
N ASP A 132 24.96 -10.21 3.50
CA ASP A 132 25.43 -8.93 2.93
C ASP A 132 24.61 -8.47 1.72
N ILE A 133 23.30 -8.74 1.71
CA ILE A 133 22.42 -8.15 0.68
C ILE A 133 22.48 -6.62 0.75
N GLU A 134 22.67 -6.08 1.95
CA GLU A 134 22.84 -4.63 2.16
C GLU A 134 24.16 -4.08 1.62
N ALA A 135 25.14 -4.94 1.36
CA ALA A 135 26.43 -4.57 0.75
C ALA A 135 26.39 -4.51 -0.79
N LEU A 136 25.25 -4.86 -1.41
CA LEU A 136 25.09 -4.72 -2.85
C LEU A 136 25.09 -3.24 -3.26
N PRO A 137 25.66 -2.92 -4.45
CA PRO A 137 25.62 -1.55 -4.93
C PRO A 137 24.20 -1.01 -5.06
N GLU A 138 23.95 0.16 -4.49
CA GLU A 138 22.66 0.82 -4.59
C GLU A 138 22.56 1.67 -5.85
N ALA A 139 21.41 1.58 -6.53
CA ALA A 139 21.06 2.46 -7.62
C ALA A 139 20.22 3.63 -7.09
N ALA A 140 20.70 4.86 -7.26
CA ALA A 140 19.93 6.04 -6.92
C ALA A 140 18.92 6.38 -8.02
N PRO A 141 17.61 6.43 -7.72
CA PRO A 141 16.62 6.85 -8.70
C PRO A 141 16.73 8.35 -8.95
N VAL A 142 16.65 8.76 -10.21
CA VAL A 142 16.44 10.17 -10.59
C VAL A 142 14.95 10.51 -10.54
N ALA A 143 14.60 11.79 -10.75
CA ALA A 143 13.22 12.24 -10.74
C ALA A 143 12.34 11.38 -11.67
N PRO A 144 11.19 10.88 -11.18
CA PRO A 144 10.31 10.04 -11.98
C PRO A 144 9.63 10.85 -13.09
N VAL A 145 9.45 10.20 -14.25
CA VAL A 145 8.71 10.76 -15.38
C VAL A 145 7.45 9.94 -15.59
N THR A 146 6.29 10.60 -15.64
CA THR A 146 5.01 9.93 -15.90
C THR A 146 4.86 9.68 -17.40
N LEU A 147 4.82 8.41 -17.82
CA LEU A 147 4.74 8.00 -19.22
C LEU A 147 3.32 7.68 -19.69
N GLY A 148 2.43 7.22 -18.83
CA GLY A 148 1.14 6.68 -19.24
C GLY A 148 -0.07 7.09 -18.39
N GLY A 149 0.13 7.85 -17.33
CA GLY A 149 -0.93 8.32 -16.44
C GLY A 149 -1.68 7.19 -15.71
N GLU A 150 -2.75 7.56 -15.00
CA GLU A 150 -3.53 6.65 -14.15
C GLU A 150 -4.25 5.54 -14.92
N ALA A 151 -4.57 5.76 -16.20
CA ALA A 151 -5.22 4.76 -17.04
C ALA A 151 -4.42 3.44 -17.14
N ARG A 152 -3.10 3.51 -17.08
CA ARG A 152 -2.21 2.33 -17.08
C ARG A 152 -2.32 1.50 -15.81
N LEU A 153 -2.72 2.08 -14.71
CA LEU A 153 -2.86 1.37 -13.44
C LEU A 153 -4.03 0.39 -13.44
N GLY A 154 -5.10 0.73 -14.18
CA GLY A 154 -6.29 -0.12 -14.38
C GLY A 154 -6.22 -1.01 -15.61
N ALA A 155 -5.14 -0.98 -16.39
CA ALA A 155 -4.99 -1.81 -17.58
C ALA A 155 -5.01 -3.30 -17.21
N THR A 156 -5.79 -4.08 -17.94
CA THR A 156 -5.82 -5.55 -17.80
C THR A 156 -4.89 -6.16 -18.84
N SER A 157 -4.25 -7.28 -18.49
CA SER A 157 -3.45 -8.02 -19.45
C SER A 157 -4.31 -8.52 -20.62
N GLU A 158 -3.73 -8.64 -21.81
CA GLU A 158 -4.44 -9.18 -22.98
C GLU A 158 -5.02 -10.58 -22.70
N GLU A 159 -4.38 -11.37 -21.85
CA GLU A 159 -4.86 -12.68 -21.45
C GLU A 159 -6.14 -12.61 -20.59
N ALA A 160 -6.20 -11.66 -19.63
CA ALA A 160 -7.40 -11.44 -18.85
C ALA A 160 -8.55 -10.90 -19.71
N GLN A 161 -8.24 -10.13 -20.73
CA GLN A 161 -9.22 -9.61 -21.68
C GLN A 161 -9.72 -10.70 -22.62
N ARG A 162 -8.84 -11.58 -23.13
CA ARG A 162 -9.22 -12.77 -23.92
C ARG A 162 -10.07 -13.75 -23.12
N SER A 163 -9.71 -14.01 -21.87
CA SER A 163 -10.47 -14.88 -20.98
C SER A 163 -11.90 -14.37 -20.76
N ARG A 164 -12.07 -13.06 -20.55
CA ARG A 164 -13.40 -12.43 -20.45
C ARG A 164 -14.23 -12.56 -21.72
N TRP A 165 -13.61 -12.35 -22.87
CA TRP A 165 -14.28 -12.52 -24.18
C TRP A 165 -14.67 -13.97 -24.45
N GLN A 166 -13.81 -14.93 -24.12
CA GLN A 166 -14.12 -16.36 -24.22
C GLN A 166 -15.29 -16.75 -23.32
N THR A 167 -15.30 -16.27 -22.08
CA THR A 167 -16.40 -16.49 -21.15
C THR A 167 -17.71 -15.92 -21.66
N LEU A 168 -17.70 -14.68 -22.18
CA LEU A 168 -18.88 -14.05 -22.78
C LEU A 168 -19.39 -14.82 -24.00
N LEU A 169 -18.50 -15.29 -24.89
CA LEU A 169 -18.84 -16.10 -26.04
C LEU A 169 -19.51 -17.42 -25.64
N VAL A 170 -18.93 -18.12 -24.64
CA VAL A 170 -19.51 -19.38 -24.15
C VAL A 170 -20.91 -19.15 -23.58
N TRP A 171 -21.11 -18.10 -22.77
CA TRP A 171 -22.42 -17.76 -22.24
C TRP A 171 -23.41 -17.37 -23.33
N THR A 172 -22.98 -16.63 -24.36
CA THR A 172 -23.84 -16.25 -25.50
C THR A 172 -24.30 -17.49 -26.29
N ILE A 173 -23.39 -18.43 -26.57
CA ILE A 173 -23.71 -19.68 -27.25
C ILE A 173 -24.67 -20.54 -26.40
N LEU A 174 -24.45 -20.61 -25.10
CA LEU A 174 -25.27 -21.40 -24.17
C LEU A 174 -26.70 -20.85 -24.09
N ILE A 175 -26.85 -19.52 -24.00
CA ILE A 175 -28.16 -18.86 -23.98
C ILE A 175 -28.89 -19.02 -25.33
N THR A 176 -28.19 -18.90 -26.46
CA THR A 176 -28.77 -19.01 -27.79
C THR A 176 -29.15 -20.47 -28.12
N GLY A 177 -28.46 -21.44 -27.54
CA GLY A 177 -28.75 -22.88 -27.74
C GLY A 177 -29.88 -23.45 -26.89
N VAL A 178 -30.39 -22.70 -25.90
CA VAL A 178 -31.48 -23.10 -25.01
C VAL A 178 -32.83 -22.46 -25.41
N LEU A 179 -32.81 -21.50 -26.32
CA LEU A 179 -34.01 -20.89 -26.92
C LEU A 179 -34.39 -21.63 -28.21
#